data_a6f61c24580dd5ee4590f29891249802
#
_entry.id   a6f61c24580dd5ee4590f29891249802
#
_cell.length_a   1.000
_cell.length_b   1.000
_cell.length_c   1.000
_cell.angle_alpha   90.00
_cell.angle_beta   90.00
_cell.angle_gamma   90.00
#
_symmetry.space_group_name_H-M   'P 1'
#
loop_
_entity.id
_entity.type
_entity.pdbx_description
1 polymer ?
#
loop_
_entity_poly.entity_id
_entity_poly.type
_entity_poly.pdbx_seq_one_letter_code
_entity_poly.pdbx_strand_id
1 'polypeptide(L)'
;VLGKRFNPGLAVSGTIEFMERVGTRLTGAAIYTNAANPQAVLIPEPVDQDTLRIEMEADLDFKDLALQATTTLVRFSNHEDLVTWQNPYQSGLGSSVDYPAGTGGIATEPDYDQTALSLNASWRLMPRIQFVLGGAVSRTEQDDDLPPYTVNPMLAVNQSRPLTSLDGRLETRHLNLFVLTRPFRRAALNFRYRYRARENTASRFAWNAVIGDGLDQPSSRFALFNRPLEKETDSYTLEASYRLPGGQRLKASYVFEESYRNFAAVEDTELDSWRFTLSSARQGPLQHRVQVRLDDHAGSTYEWSRPFFQMTAVELVSQVPDDQRWSNHPLLRQYHLANFEKVSIDWRTRWLPGKNWQLELTASSQEVEFDKSELGLTDAASHRAGANLSYSGGEKYQAWAWLAWDRSDRDQTGRDFSGGIEKPANRNVLPLPQGSDPTRDYTVGQDTAAISAGIGMSIRLSEKLSLGTEYMGLDTSEENNVRTFSARDLVGGDLPAIEHRLHRVEAKLDWQVRDSLTLSAQHTWYRYKENDYAWSNLGIGDIAKVLTGGQNPPNEVVNMFSIAVRYTPEGKWK
;
A
#
# COMPACT_ATOMS: atom_id res chain seq x y z
N VAL A 1 8.50 -25.25 -12.61
CA VAL A 1 7.15 -25.51 -13.17
C VAL A 1 7.15 -26.85 -13.85
N LEU A 2 6.21 -27.71 -13.50
CA LEU A 2 5.98 -29.00 -14.13
C LEU A 2 4.54 -29.01 -14.65
N GLY A 3 4.33 -29.41 -15.91
CA GLY A 3 2.98 -29.48 -16.47
C GLY A 3 2.81 -30.66 -17.43
N LYS A 4 1.61 -31.22 -17.48
CA LYS A 4 1.24 -32.31 -18.37
C LYS A 4 -0.15 -32.07 -18.97
N ARG A 5 -0.25 -32.20 -20.28
CA ARG A 5 -1.53 -32.19 -21.01
C ARG A 5 -1.98 -33.63 -21.22
N PHE A 6 -3.14 -33.99 -20.68
CA PHE A 6 -3.67 -35.36 -20.76
C PHE A 6 -4.58 -35.61 -21.94
N ASN A 7 -5.30 -34.57 -22.39
CA ASN A 7 -6.21 -34.56 -23.53
C ASN A 7 -6.12 -33.20 -24.23
N PRO A 8 -6.61 -33.03 -25.45
CA PRO A 8 -6.72 -31.69 -26.04
C PRO A 8 -7.48 -30.68 -25.16
N GLY A 9 -8.27 -31.15 -24.17
CA GLY A 9 -9.07 -30.30 -23.28
C GLY A 9 -8.65 -30.27 -21.82
N LEU A 10 -7.70 -31.09 -21.35
CA LEU A 10 -7.26 -31.10 -19.93
C LEU A 10 -5.77 -30.89 -19.81
N ALA A 11 -5.36 -29.86 -19.11
CA ALA A 11 -3.98 -29.62 -18.71
C ALA A 11 -3.87 -29.51 -17.18
N VAL A 12 -2.79 -30.02 -16.61
CA VAL A 12 -2.46 -29.89 -15.18
C VAL A 12 -1.04 -29.38 -15.09
N SER A 13 -0.83 -28.37 -14.25
CA SER A 13 0.50 -27.82 -13.98
C SER A 13 0.72 -27.67 -12.47
N GLY A 14 1.99 -27.67 -12.06
CA GLY A 14 2.40 -27.42 -10.71
C GLY A 14 3.63 -26.52 -10.67
N THR A 15 3.66 -25.59 -9.74
CA THR A 15 4.76 -24.67 -9.51
C THR A 15 5.18 -24.76 -8.06
N ILE A 16 6.47 -24.84 -7.80
CA ILE A 16 7.07 -24.71 -6.48
C ILE A 16 7.99 -23.50 -6.53
N GLU A 17 7.82 -22.61 -5.61
CA GLU A 17 8.61 -21.40 -5.44
C GLU A 17 9.12 -21.34 -4.02
N PHE A 18 10.41 -21.11 -3.86
CA PHE A 18 11.04 -20.84 -2.58
C PHE A 18 11.69 -19.46 -2.67
N MET A 19 11.42 -18.64 -1.67
CA MET A 19 11.98 -17.29 -1.52
C MET A 19 12.60 -17.16 -0.14
N GLU A 20 13.86 -16.77 -0.09
CA GLU A 20 14.58 -16.39 1.10
C GLU A 20 14.81 -14.88 1.09
N ARG A 21 14.61 -14.23 2.21
CA ARG A 21 14.79 -12.80 2.37
C ARG A 21 15.62 -12.52 3.61
N VAL A 22 16.87 -12.14 3.39
CA VAL A 22 17.84 -11.84 4.47
C VAL A 22 18.32 -10.41 4.33
N GLY A 23 18.39 -9.67 5.43
CA GLY A 23 18.88 -8.31 5.40
C GLY A 23 18.59 -7.52 6.67
N THR A 24 18.49 -6.22 6.53
CA THR A 24 18.17 -5.29 7.62
C THR A 24 17.27 -4.20 7.07
N ARG A 25 16.21 -3.89 7.79
CA ARG A 25 15.36 -2.72 7.53
C ARG A 25 15.36 -1.78 8.73
N LEU A 26 14.97 -0.53 8.54
CA LEU A 26 14.79 0.40 9.65
C LEU A 26 13.37 0.30 10.17
N THR A 27 13.23 0.24 11.50
CA THR A 27 11.95 0.29 12.19
C THR A 27 11.95 1.37 13.25
N GLY A 28 10.76 1.94 13.53
CA GLY A 28 10.59 2.96 14.55
C GLY A 28 10.45 2.35 15.95
N ALA A 29 11.16 2.91 16.92
CA ALA A 29 11.06 2.52 18.31
C ALA A 29 10.92 3.75 19.22
N ALA A 30 10.53 3.53 20.48
CA ALA A 30 10.52 4.56 21.50
C ALA A 30 11.57 4.25 22.57
N ILE A 31 12.34 5.26 22.95
CA ILE A 31 13.29 5.21 24.04
C ILE A 31 12.86 6.25 25.08
N TYR A 32 12.83 5.86 26.35
CA TYR A 32 12.39 6.72 27.42
C TYR A 32 13.56 7.28 28.23
N THR A 33 13.64 8.60 28.34
CA THR A 33 14.49 9.25 29.34
C THR A 33 13.83 9.23 30.71
N ASN A 34 12.52 9.39 30.73
CA ASN A 34 11.64 9.16 31.87
C ASN A 34 10.23 8.80 31.33
N ALA A 35 9.34 8.28 32.18
CA ALA A 35 8.01 7.80 31.79
C ALA A 35 7.14 8.86 31.06
N ALA A 36 7.43 10.15 31.30
CA ALA A 36 6.70 11.26 30.70
C ALA A 36 7.32 11.79 29.39
N ASN A 37 8.48 11.32 28.99
CA ASN A 37 9.23 11.89 27.87
C ASN A 37 9.84 10.82 26.93
N PRO A 38 9.00 10.13 26.13
CA PRO A 38 9.48 9.20 25.12
C PRO A 38 10.20 9.95 23.99
N GLN A 39 11.24 9.34 23.46
CA GLN A 39 11.97 9.80 22.29
C GLN A 39 11.77 8.78 21.16
N ALA A 40 11.41 9.25 19.99
CA ALA A 40 11.37 8.39 18.80
C ALA A 40 12.80 8.10 18.31
N VAL A 41 13.04 6.88 17.87
CA VAL A 41 14.33 6.44 17.33
C VAL A 41 14.10 5.46 16.18
N LEU A 42 14.97 5.49 15.18
CA LEU A 42 15.06 4.45 14.16
C LEU A 42 16.13 3.44 14.57
N ILE A 43 15.76 2.18 14.59
CA ILE A 43 16.64 1.06 14.91
C ILE A 43 16.72 0.08 13.74
N PRO A 44 17.86 -0.59 13.54
CA PRO A 44 17.97 -1.66 12.57
C PRO A 44 17.17 -2.88 13.03
N GLU A 45 16.27 -3.34 12.18
CA GLU A 45 15.51 -4.56 12.36
C GLU A 45 16.11 -5.64 11.46
N PRO A 46 16.59 -6.77 11.99
CA PRO A 46 17.02 -7.88 11.18
C PRO A 46 15.83 -8.49 10.44
N VAL A 47 16.07 -8.93 9.23
CA VAL A 47 15.10 -9.64 8.38
C VAL A 47 15.72 -10.98 8.00
N ASP A 48 15.10 -12.07 8.41
CA ASP A 48 15.48 -13.43 8.05
C ASP A 48 14.20 -14.26 7.89
N GLN A 49 13.72 -14.36 6.65
CA GLN A 49 12.39 -14.86 6.33
C GLN A 49 12.45 -15.83 5.16
N ASP A 50 11.72 -16.94 5.29
CA ASP A 50 11.52 -17.93 4.24
C ASP A 50 10.06 -18.00 3.81
N THR A 51 9.83 -18.17 2.53
CA THR A 51 8.50 -18.43 1.98
C THR A 51 8.53 -19.60 1.01
N LEU A 52 7.79 -20.65 1.30
CA LEU A 52 7.52 -21.75 0.39
C LEU A 52 6.11 -21.62 -0.17
N ARG A 53 5.98 -21.56 -1.50
CA ARG A 53 4.70 -21.55 -2.21
C ARG A 53 4.62 -22.75 -3.13
N ILE A 54 3.52 -23.49 -3.01
CA ILE A 54 3.17 -24.60 -3.89
C ILE A 54 1.83 -24.27 -4.55
N GLU A 55 1.81 -24.30 -5.88
CA GLU A 55 0.59 -24.04 -6.66
C GLU A 55 0.32 -25.20 -7.60
N MET A 56 -0.92 -25.65 -7.61
CA MET A 56 -1.44 -26.68 -8.52
C MET A 56 -2.59 -26.11 -9.31
N GLU A 57 -2.55 -26.24 -10.61
CA GLU A 57 -3.56 -25.72 -11.53
C GLU A 57 -4.06 -26.83 -12.46
N ALA A 58 -5.36 -26.84 -12.68
CA ALA A 58 -6.03 -27.72 -13.63
C ALA A 58 -6.90 -26.88 -14.55
N ASP A 59 -6.64 -26.97 -15.86
CA ASP A 59 -7.39 -26.32 -16.91
C ASP A 59 -8.20 -27.34 -17.68
N LEU A 60 -9.47 -27.04 -17.91
CA LEU A 60 -10.39 -27.87 -18.65
C LEU A 60 -11.10 -27.04 -19.72
N ASP A 61 -10.83 -27.34 -20.97
CA ASP A 61 -11.41 -26.66 -22.13
C ASP A 61 -12.44 -27.54 -22.83
N PHE A 62 -13.68 -27.11 -22.80
CA PHE A 62 -14.75 -27.65 -23.63
C PHE A 62 -15.21 -26.55 -24.58
N LYS A 63 -15.40 -26.88 -25.84
CA LYS A 63 -16.04 -26.08 -26.89
C LYS A 63 -16.43 -24.62 -26.56
N ASP A 64 -17.40 -24.43 -25.65
CA ASP A 64 -17.92 -23.13 -25.21
C ASP A 64 -17.75 -22.86 -23.71
N LEU A 65 -17.12 -23.79 -22.99
CA LEU A 65 -16.88 -23.72 -21.54
C LEU A 65 -15.39 -23.96 -21.26
N ALA A 66 -14.75 -23.01 -20.61
CA ALA A 66 -13.41 -23.17 -20.03
C ALA A 66 -13.50 -23.11 -18.51
N LEU A 67 -12.88 -24.05 -17.83
CA LEU A 67 -12.80 -24.12 -16.38
C LEU A 67 -11.33 -24.16 -15.96
N GLN A 68 -10.99 -23.42 -14.91
CA GLN A 68 -9.67 -23.44 -14.29
C GLN A 68 -9.86 -23.59 -12.78
N ALA A 69 -9.19 -24.52 -12.17
CA ALA A 69 -9.12 -24.70 -10.75
C ALA A 69 -7.68 -24.57 -10.27
N THR A 70 -7.44 -23.76 -9.26
CA THR A 70 -6.10 -23.55 -8.70
C THR A 70 -6.13 -23.75 -7.21
N THR A 71 -5.20 -24.54 -6.67
CA THR A 71 -4.93 -24.67 -5.25
C THR A 71 -3.56 -24.10 -4.95
N THR A 72 -3.47 -23.24 -3.95
CA THR A 72 -2.22 -22.63 -3.50
C THR A 72 -2.01 -22.95 -2.01
N LEU A 73 -0.82 -23.42 -1.68
CA LEU A 73 -0.34 -23.61 -0.31
C LEU A 73 0.86 -22.68 -0.11
N VAL A 74 0.84 -21.90 0.96
CA VAL A 74 1.95 -21.01 1.34
C VAL A 74 2.32 -21.32 2.78
N ARG A 75 3.62 -21.47 3.02
CA ARG A 75 4.21 -21.44 4.35
C ARG A 75 5.20 -20.31 4.42
N PHE A 76 4.99 -19.42 5.36
CA PHE A 76 5.90 -18.33 5.71
C PHE A 76 6.51 -18.61 7.06
N SER A 77 7.83 -18.47 7.17
CA SER A 77 8.58 -18.60 8.41
C SER A 77 9.48 -17.39 8.60
N ASN A 78 9.44 -16.83 9.80
CA ASN A 78 10.28 -15.73 10.23
C ASN A 78 11.21 -16.23 11.33
N HIS A 79 12.52 -16.13 11.14
CA HIS A 79 13.51 -16.61 12.10
C HIS A 79 13.83 -15.59 13.22
N GLU A 80 13.19 -14.42 13.15
CA GLU A 80 13.35 -13.34 14.13
C GLU A 80 12.00 -13.01 14.78
N ASP A 81 11.76 -13.50 16.00
CA ASP A 81 10.48 -13.29 16.69
C ASP A 81 10.35 -11.90 17.31
N LEU A 82 11.47 -11.26 17.62
CA LEU A 82 11.52 -10.04 18.41
C LEU A 82 12.74 -9.18 18.08
N VAL A 83 12.49 -7.90 17.76
CA VAL A 83 13.53 -6.89 17.68
C VAL A 83 13.73 -6.29 19.06
N THR A 84 14.94 -6.30 19.58
CA THR A 84 15.27 -5.74 20.89
C THR A 84 16.28 -4.60 20.77
N TRP A 85 16.18 -3.64 21.69
CA TRP A 85 17.17 -2.55 21.83
C TRP A 85 17.39 -2.20 23.28
N GLN A 86 18.56 -1.64 23.57
CA GLN A 86 18.92 -1.18 24.89
C GLN A 86 18.71 0.33 25.00
N ASN A 87 18.18 0.80 26.13
CA ASN A 87 18.09 2.22 26.41
C ASN A 87 19.51 2.80 26.58
N PRO A 88 19.95 3.74 25.72
CA PRO A 88 21.29 4.32 25.79
C PRO A 88 21.47 5.33 26.91
N TYR A 89 20.38 5.81 27.51
CA TYR A 89 20.43 6.80 28.57
C TYR A 89 20.85 6.17 29.90
N GLN A 90 21.70 6.87 30.63
CA GLN A 90 22.23 6.47 31.94
C GLN A 90 21.93 7.55 32.98
N SER A 91 21.70 7.14 34.22
CA SER A 91 21.59 8.06 35.36
C SER A 91 22.91 8.83 35.55
N GLY A 92 22.87 10.14 35.73
CA GLY A 92 24.05 10.92 36.06
C GLY A 92 24.29 12.18 35.23
N LEU A 93 23.53 12.43 34.16
CA LEU A 93 23.60 13.68 33.39
C LEU A 93 22.66 14.77 33.91
N GLY A 94 22.33 14.78 35.21
CA GLY A 94 21.49 15.80 35.84
C GLY A 94 19.98 15.53 35.77
N SER A 95 19.55 14.42 35.19
CA SER A 95 18.17 13.94 35.19
C SER A 95 18.11 12.48 35.65
N SER A 96 17.05 12.13 36.37
CA SER A 96 16.73 10.72 36.61
C SER A 96 16.28 10.07 35.31
N VAL A 97 16.96 9.02 34.89
CA VAL A 97 16.55 8.19 33.76
C VAL A 97 15.79 7.00 34.30
N ASP A 98 14.58 6.80 33.84
CA ASP A 98 13.84 5.58 34.12
C ASP A 98 14.48 4.46 33.31
N TYR A 99 14.82 3.35 33.97
CA TYR A 99 15.41 2.16 33.33
C TYR A 99 16.72 2.41 32.59
N PRO A 100 17.78 2.93 33.23
CA PRO A 100 19.09 3.04 32.62
C PRO A 100 19.57 1.64 32.19
N ALA A 101 19.99 1.50 30.93
CA ALA A 101 20.34 0.25 30.30
C ALA A 101 19.22 -0.81 30.23
N GLY A 102 17.96 -0.41 30.39
CA GLY A 102 16.80 -1.27 30.17
C GLY A 102 16.64 -1.70 28.71
N THR A 103 16.00 -2.84 28.51
CA THR A 103 15.78 -3.42 27.18
C THR A 103 14.32 -3.25 26.75
N GLY A 104 14.10 -2.68 25.55
CA GLY A 104 12.80 -2.67 24.88
C GLY A 104 12.71 -3.76 23.83
N GLY A 105 11.47 -4.08 23.39
CA GLY A 105 11.23 -5.07 22.34
C GLY A 105 9.98 -4.78 21.52
N ILE A 106 10.02 -5.16 20.25
CA ILE A 106 8.86 -5.15 19.33
C ILE A 106 8.78 -6.50 18.64
N ALA A 107 7.60 -7.14 18.67
CA ALA A 107 7.34 -8.37 17.94
C ALA A 107 7.43 -8.15 16.43
N THR A 108 7.96 -9.12 15.73
CA THR A 108 8.02 -9.18 14.27
C THR A 108 6.80 -9.90 13.69
N GLU A 109 6.78 -10.11 12.37
CA GLU A 109 5.71 -10.85 11.72
C GLU A 109 5.71 -12.32 12.17
N PRO A 110 4.56 -12.89 12.58
CA PRO A 110 4.48 -14.29 12.99
C PRO A 110 4.55 -15.23 11.79
N ASP A 111 4.95 -16.48 12.04
CA ASP A 111 4.82 -17.58 11.09
C ASP A 111 3.37 -17.80 10.71
N TYR A 112 3.12 -18.24 9.48
CA TYR A 112 1.77 -18.62 9.07
C TYR A 112 1.75 -19.65 7.94
N ASP A 113 0.70 -20.46 7.97
CA ASP A 113 0.31 -21.34 6.88
C ASP A 113 -0.96 -20.80 6.19
N GLN A 114 -0.96 -20.78 4.86
CA GLN A 114 -2.13 -20.38 4.07
C GLN A 114 -2.51 -21.47 3.09
N THR A 115 -3.80 -21.75 3.02
CA THR A 115 -4.42 -22.59 1.99
C THR A 115 -5.43 -21.75 1.21
N ALA A 116 -5.35 -21.80 -0.12
CA ALA A 116 -6.30 -21.12 -0.99
C ALA A 116 -6.78 -22.05 -2.10
N LEU A 117 -8.07 -21.91 -2.43
CA LEU A 117 -8.71 -22.56 -3.56
C LEU A 117 -9.39 -21.52 -4.43
N SER A 118 -9.16 -21.54 -5.74
CA SER A 118 -9.86 -20.71 -6.69
C SER A 118 -10.46 -21.53 -7.83
N LEU A 119 -11.61 -21.08 -8.33
CA LEU A 119 -12.31 -21.65 -9.47
C LEU A 119 -12.69 -20.52 -10.41
N ASN A 120 -12.30 -20.62 -11.68
CA ASN A 120 -12.69 -19.73 -12.74
C ASN A 120 -13.42 -20.50 -13.83
N ALA A 121 -14.53 -19.94 -14.30
CA ALA A 121 -15.33 -20.50 -15.37
C ALA A 121 -15.64 -19.43 -16.42
N SER A 122 -15.46 -19.75 -17.70
CA SER A 122 -15.88 -18.90 -18.80
C SER A 122 -16.80 -19.70 -19.71
N TRP A 123 -18.03 -19.24 -19.83
CA TRP A 123 -19.06 -19.93 -20.62
C TRP A 123 -19.66 -19.01 -21.68
N ARG A 124 -19.53 -19.40 -22.93
CA ARG A 124 -20.18 -18.74 -24.07
C ARG A 124 -21.52 -19.37 -24.33
N LEU A 125 -22.57 -18.86 -23.63
CA LEU A 125 -23.93 -19.36 -23.76
C LEU A 125 -24.47 -19.19 -25.19
N MET A 126 -24.15 -18.04 -25.82
CA MET A 126 -24.55 -17.70 -27.20
C MET A 126 -23.43 -16.87 -27.86
N PRO A 127 -23.41 -16.73 -29.19
CA PRO A 127 -22.37 -15.95 -29.89
C PRO A 127 -22.23 -14.50 -29.41
N ARG A 128 -23.25 -13.97 -28.71
CA ARG A 128 -23.30 -12.59 -28.23
C ARG A 128 -23.38 -12.46 -26.71
N ILE A 129 -23.40 -13.56 -25.97
CA ILE A 129 -23.52 -13.57 -24.50
C ILE A 129 -22.45 -14.51 -23.94
N GLN A 130 -21.62 -13.95 -23.08
CA GLN A 130 -20.57 -14.68 -22.35
C GLN A 130 -20.71 -14.39 -20.86
N PHE A 131 -20.62 -15.44 -20.06
CA PHE A 131 -20.49 -15.39 -18.61
C PHE A 131 -19.07 -15.73 -18.22
N VAL A 132 -18.54 -14.99 -17.24
CA VAL A 132 -17.30 -15.33 -16.58
C VAL A 132 -17.57 -15.30 -15.08
N LEU A 133 -17.36 -16.42 -14.43
CA LEU A 133 -17.51 -16.59 -12.99
C LEU A 133 -16.14 -16.92 -12.41
N GLY A 134 -15.72 -16.19 -11.39
CA GLY A 134 -14.52 -16.49 -10.62
C GLY A 134 -14.85 -16.49 -9.14
N GLY A 135 -14.40 -17.51 -8.41
CA GLY A 135 -14.54 -17.61 -6.97
C GLY A 135 -13.22 -18.03 -6.34
N ALA A 136 -12.93 -17.52 -5.17
CA ALA A 136 -11.78 -17.94 -4.38
C ALA A 136 -12.11 -17.91 -2.90
N VAL A 137 -11.57 -18.87 -2.15
CA VAL A 137 -11.58 -18.90 -0.70
C VAL A 137 -10.17 -19.18 -0.22
N SER A 138 -9.76 -18.51 0.84
CA SER A 138 -8.49 -18.81 1.49
C SER A 138 -8.63 -18.77 3.01
N ARG A 139 -7.74 -19.51 3.66
CA ARG A 139 -7.60 -19.54 5.10
C ARG A 139 -6.12 -19.43 5.44
N THR A 140 -5.80 -18.48 6.30
CA THR A 140 -4.46 -18.27 6.85
C THR A 140 -4.54 -18.51 8.35
N GLU A 141 -3.61 -19.28 8.89
CA GLU A 141 -3.54 -19.65 10.31
C GLU A 141 -2.14 -19.35 10.84
N GLN A 142 -2.09 -18.87 12.07
CA GLN A 142 -0.85 -18.66 12.82
C GLN A 142 -1.06 -19.09 14.27
N ASP A 143 -0.05 -19.70 14.87
CA ASP A 143 -0.06 -20.22 16.24
C ASP A 143 1.21 -19.88 17.04
N ASP A 144 1.98 -18.90 16.56
CA ASP A 144 3.21 -18.46 17.22
C ASP A 144 2.98 -17.98 18.64
N ASP A 145 3.97 -18.23 19.48
CA ASP A 145 3.99 -17.77 20.85
C ASP A 145 4.07 -16.25 20.93
N LEU A 146 3.17 -15.65 21.69
CA LEU A 146 3.19 -14.22 21.95
C LEU A 146 4.42 -13.85 22.80
N PRO A 147 5.10 -12.72 22.52
CA PRO A 147 6.22 -12.27 23.34
C PRO A 147 5.77 -11.94 24.78
N PRO A 148 6.70 -11.93 25.74
CA PRO A 148 6.39 -11.55 27.11
C PRO A 148 5.95 -10.09 27.20
N TYR A 149 5.25 -9.70 28.27
CA TYR A 149 4.84 -8.31 28.49
C TYR A 149 6.01 -7.31 28.53
N THR A 150 7.18 -7.76 28.93
CA THR A 150 8.41 -7.00 28.91
C THR A 150 9.63 -7.91 28.71
N VAL A 151 10.60 -7.42 27.98
CA VAL A 151 11.94 -8.04 27.85
C VAL A 151 12.98 -7.33 28.71
N ASN A 152 12.57 -6.31 29.48
CA ASN A 152 13.45 -5.59 30.37
C ASN A 152 13.72 -6.43 31.64
N PRO A 153 14.96 -6.91 31.88
CA PRO A 153 15.29 -7.76 33.01
C PRO A 153 15.20 -7.03 34.36
N MET A 154 15.09 -5.71 34.34
CA MET A 154 14.91 -4.90 35.55
C MET A 154 13.46 -4.85 36.04
N LEU A 155 12.52 -5.40 35.24
CA LEU A 155 11.09 -5.36 35.55
C LEU A 155 10.58 -6.76 35.87
N ALA A 156 9.73 -6.85 36.88
CA ALA A 156 8.96 -8.04 37.21
C ALA A 156 7.49 -7.76 36.96
N VAL A 157 6.93 -8.35 35.89
CA VAL A 157 5.49 -8.30 35.64
C VAL A 157 4.85 -9.51 36.28
N ASN A 158 4.05 -9.30 37.33
CA ASN A 158 3.40 -10.36 38.09
C ASN A 158 2.09 -10.87 37.46
N GLN A 159 1.79 -10.45 36.24
CA GLN A 159 0.59 -10.85 35.50
C GLN A 159 0.94 -11.92 34.45
N SER A 160 0.17 -12.99 34.45
CA SER A 160 0.23 -13.98 33.36
C SER A 160 -0.45 -13.41 32.13
N ARG A 161 0.11 -13.71 30.96
CA ARG A 161 -0.58 -13.49 29.68
C ARG A 161 -1.89 -14.29 29.66
N PRO A 162 -2.99 -13.75 29.10
CA PRO A 162 -4.24 -14.49 29.00
C PRO A 162 -4.12 -15.69 28.05
N LEU A 163 -3.15 -15.65 27.13
CA LEU A 163 -2.87 -16.68 26.13
C LEU A 163 -1.37 -16.80 25.90
N THR A 164 -0.94 -17.98 25.47
CA THR A 164 0.42 -18.21 24.92
C THR A 164 0.50 -17.84 23.45
N SER A 165 -0.52 -18.19 22.65
CA SER A 165 -0.69 -17.82 21.25
C SER A 165 -2.07 -17.23 21.01
N LEU A 166 -2.23 -16.42 19.96
CA LEU A 166 -3.52 -15.91 19.51
C LEU A 166 -4.35 -16.97 18.79
N ASP A 167 -3.73 -18.04 18.27
CA ASP A 167 -4.36 -19.00 17.34
C ASP A 167 -5.11 -18.25 16.23
N GLY A 168 -4.40 -17.30 15.62
CA GLY A 168 -4.98 -16.36 14.67
C GLY A 168 -5.46 -17.06 13.41
N ARG A 169 -6.69 -16.73 12.99
CA ARG A 169 -7.29 -17.28 11.78
C ARG A 169 -7.91 -16.16 10.95
N LEU A 170 -7.51 -16.10 9.69
CA LEU A 170 -8.02 -15.17 8.72
C LEU A 170 -8.64 -15.92 7.55
N GLU A 171 -9.93 -15.70 7.29
CA GLU A 171 -10.61 -16.22 6.13
C GLU A 171 -10.85 -15.13 5.10
N THR A 172 -10.63 -15.46 3.81
CA THR A 172 -11.01 -14.56 2.73
C THR A 172 -11.93 -15.26 1.76
N ARG A 173 -12.91 -14.52 1.25
CA ARG A 173 -13.87 -15.00 0.24
C ARG A 173 -13.93 -13.98 -0.88
N HIS A 174 -13.90 -14.46 -2.10
CA HIS A 174 -13.97 -13.63 -3.29
C HIS A 174 -14.91 -14.27 -4.31
N LEU A 175 -15.84 -13.48 -4.84
CA LEU A 175 -16.69 -13.86 -5.95
C LEU A 175 -16.67 -12.76 -7.01
N ASN A 176 -16.57 -13.12 -8.28
CA ASN A 176 -16.62 -12.21 -9.40
C ASN A 176 -17.50 -12.81 -10.50
N LEU A 177 -18.60 -12.16 -10.81
CA LEU A 177 -19.46 -12.49 -11.93
C LEU A 177 -19.35 -11.39 -12.98
N PHE A 178 -19.07 -11.77 -14.20
CA PHE A 178 -19.03 -10.86 -15.34
C PHE A 178 -19.91 -11.39 -16.47
N VAL A 179 -20.85 -10.55 -16.92
CA VAL A 179 -21.75 -10.84 -18.03
C VAL A 179 -21.44 -9.87 -19.16
N LEU A 180 -21.01 -10.40 -20.29
CA LEU A 180 -20.71 -9.64 -21.49
C LEU A 180 -21.81 -9.87 -22.51
N THR A 181 -22.44 -8.79 -22.98
CA THR A 181 -23.47 -8.89 -24.02
C THR A 181 -23.21 -7.93 -25.18
N ARG A 182 -23.59 -8.34 -26.37
CA ARG A 182 -23.55 -7.52 -27.59
C ARG A 182 -24.92 -7.50 -28.26
N PRO A 183 -25.90 -6.75 -27.69
CA PRO A 183 -27.26 -6.75 -28.20
C PRO A 183 -27.31 -6.29 -29.66
N PHE A 184 -26.44 -5.34 -30.06
CA PHE A 184 -26.33 -4.83 -31.41
C PHE A 184 -24.88 -4.85 -31.91
N ARG A 185 -24.71 -4.77 -33.24
CA ARG A 185 -23.35 -4.76 -33.85
C ARG A 185 -22.43 -3.62 -33.34
N ARG A 186 -23.03 -2.49 -32.93
CA ARG A 186 -22.28 -1.29 -32.48
C ARG A 186 -22.35 -1.08 -30.99
N ALA A 187 -23.15 -1.84 -30.25
CA ALA A 187 -23.36 -1.69 -28.83
C ALA A 187 -22.87 -2.92 -28.06
N ALA A 188 -22.25 -2.70 -26.92
CA ALA A 188 -22.00 -3.72 -25.92
C ALA A 188 -22.48 -3.22 -24.56
N LEU A 189 -23.05 -4.14 -23.78
CA LEU A 189 -23.49 -3.91 -22.42
C LEU A 189 -22.86 -4.98 -21.55
N ASN A 190 -22.16 -4.57 -20.50
CA ASN A 190 -21.46 -5.43 -19.57
C ASN A 190 -21.99 -5.18 -18.17
N PHE A 191 -22.18 -6.25 -17.43
CA PHE A 191 -22.48 -6.22 -16.02
C PHE A 191 -21.37 -6.96 -15.28
N ARG A 192 -20.93 -6.42 -14.14
CA ARG A 192 -19.99 -7.07 -13.23
C ARG A 192 -20.48 -6.94 -11.81
N TYR A 193 -20.49 -8.04 -11.10
CA TYR A 193 -20.63 -8.10 -9.65
C TYR A 193 -19.33 -8.63 -9.04
N ARG A 194 -18.86 -8.01 -7.98
CA ARG A 194 -17.73 -8.46 -7.18
C ARG A 194 -18.08 -8.42 -5.71
N TYR A 195 -17.84 -9.53 -5.06
CA TYR A 195 -17.92 -9.67 -3.61
C TYR A 195 -16.53 -9.99 -3.07
N ARG A 196 -16.16 -9.35 -1.97
CA ARG A 196 -14.93 -9.63 -1.22
C ARG A 196 -15.24 -9.56 0.26
N ALA A 197 -14.86 -10.60 0.99
CA ALA A 197 -14.92 -10.63 2.43
C ALA A 197 -13.55 -11.03 2.98
N ARG A 198 -13.16 -10.39 4.05
CA ARG A 198 -12.01 -10.74 4.88
C ARG A 198 -12.49 -10.76 6.31
N GLU A 199 -12.45 -11.93 6.92
CA GLU A 199 -12.98 -12.19 8.25
C GLU A 199 -11.86 -12.74 9.13
N ASN A 200 -11.54 -12.05 10.22
CA ASN A 200 -10.65 -12.55 11.25
C ASN A 200 -11.49 -13.29 12.30
N THR A 201 -11.39 -14.60 12.30
CA THR A 201 -12.16 -15.48 13.22
C THR A 201 -11.40 -15.80 14.51
N ALA A 202 -10.28 -15.10 14.79
CA ALA A 202 -9.57 -15.25 16.05
C ALA A 202 -10.48 -14.89 17.23
N SER A 203 -10.32 -15.62 18.33
CA SER A 203 -11.09 -15.38 19.54
C SER A 203 -10.80 -14.00 20.13
N ARG A 204 -11.80 -13.39 20.75
CA ARG A 204 -11.67 -12.11 21.41
C ARG A 204 -11.29 -12.30 22.88
N PHE A 205 -10.18 -11.71 23.31
CA PHE A 205 -9.64 -11.82 24.66
C PHE A 205 -9.43 -10.46 25.30
N ALA A 206 -9.56 -10.43 26.62
CA ALA A 206 -9.22 -9.29 27.43
C ALA A 206 -7.72 -9.33 27.79
N TRP A 207 -7.00 -8.28 27.46
CA TRP A 207 -5.61 -8.06 27.80
C TRP A 207 -5.51 -7.04 28.92
N ASN A 208 -4.81 -7.38 29.99
CA ASN A 208 -4.49 -6.42 31.00
C ASN A 208 -3.38 -5.49 30.44
N ALA A 209 -3.68 -4.20 30.35
CA ALA A 209 -2.67 -3.23 29.95
C ALA A 209 -1.60 -3.11 31.04
N VAL A 210 -0.35 -3.29 30.66
CA VAL A 210 0.81 -2.92 31.47
C VAL A 210 1.09 -1.46 31.18
N ILE A 211 0.83 -0.57 32.15
CA ILE A 211 0.99 0.87 31.96
C ILE A 211 2.44 1.23 32.20
N GLY A 212 3.15 1.46 31.11
CA GLY A 212 4.57 1.81 31.15
C GLY A 212 5.44 0.69 31.72
N ASP A 213 6.72 0.91 31.75
CA ASP A 213 7.69 -0.02 32.30
C ASP A 213 7.95 0.25 33.81
N GLY A 214 6.92 0.49 34.60
CA GLY A 214 7.03 0.74 36.03
C GLY A 214 7.30 -0.53 36.84
N LEU A 215 8.11 -0.44 37.88
CA LEU A 215 8.38 -1.56 38.80
C LEU A 215 7.11 -2.01 39.53
N ASP A 216 6.22 -1.10 39.83
CA ASP A 216 4.89 -1.37 40.35
C ASP A 216 3.89 -1.38 39.19
N GLN A 217 3.71 -2.53 38.58
CA GLN A 217 2.66 -2.70 37.59
C GLN A 217 1.32 -2.78 38.30
N PRO A 218 0.53 -1.70 38.35
CA PRO A 218 -0.79 -1.82 38.88
C PRO A 218 -1.55 -2.82 38.02
N SER A 219 -2.26 -3.72 38.68
CA SER A 219 -3.32 -4.48 38.01
C SER A 219 -4.08 -3.50 37.15
N SER A 220 -4.11 -3.73 35.85
CA SER A 220 -4.67 -2.83 34.88
C SER A 220 -6.03 -2.33 35.32
N ARG A 221 -6.16 -1.04 35.46
CA ARG A 221 -7.47 -0.37 35.45
C ARG A 221 -8.24 -0.69 34.17
N PHE A 222 -7.58 -1.25 33.14
CA PHE A 222 -8.05 -1.19 31.76
C PHE A 222 -7.70 -2.47 31.03
N ALA A 223 -8.58 -3.48 31.12
CA ALA A 223 -8.53 -4.59 30.18
C ALA A 223 -8.87 -4.05 28.77
N LEU A 224 -7.98 -4.25 27.83
CA LEU A 224 -8.21 -3.98 26.42
C LEU A 224 -8.51 -5.29 25.70
N PHE A 225 -9.41 -5.25 24.74
CA PHE A 225 -9.68 -6.40 23.88
C PHE A 225 -8.89 -6.30 22.57
N ASN A 226 -8.43 -7.44 22.09
CA ASN A 226 -7.99 -7.54 20.69
C ASN A 226 -9.17 -7.29 19.74
N ARG A 227 -8.86 -6.87 18.51
CA ARG A 227 -9.85 -6.53 17.48
C ARG A 227 -9.75 -7.51 16.31
N PRO A 228 -10.56 -8.56 16.25
CA PRO A 228 -10.67 -9.37 15.04
C PRO A 228 -11.32 -8.53 13.93
N LEU A 229 -10.49 -8.02 13.03
CA LEU A 229 -10.92 -7.10 11.98
C LEU A 229 -11.63 -7.85 10.85
N GLU A 230 -12.79 -7.34 10.46
CA GLU A 230 -13.59 -7.81 9.34
C GLU A 230 -13.81 -6.68 8.34
N LYS A 231 -13.83 -7.03 7.07
CA LYS A 231 -14.21 -6.15 5.99
C LYS A 231 -14.96 -6.93 4.92
N GLU A 232 -16.10 -6.42 4.52
CA GLU A 232 -16.90 -6.92 3.42
C GLU A 232 -17.10 -5.83 2.39
N THR A 233 -17.12 -6.18 1.11
CA THR A 233 -17.30 -5.22 0.02
C THR A 233 -18.07 -5.87 -1.11
N ASP A 234 -19.18 -5.25 -1.48
CA ASP A 234 -19.98 -5.54 -2.66
C ASP A 234 -19.80 -4.44 -3.70
N SER A 235 -19.53 -4.80 -4.95
CA SER A 235 -19.34 -3.85 -6.03
C SER A 235 -20.08 -4.26 -7.29
N TYR A 236 -20.96 -3.39 -7.74
CA TYR A 236 -21.78 -3.55 -8.93
C TYR A 236 -21.28 -2.59 -10.01
N THR A 237 -21.03 -3.09 -11.20
CA THR A 237 -20.62 -2.25 -12.34
C THR A 237 -21.54 -2.50 -13.53
N LEU A 238 -22.13 -1.44 -14.03
CA LEU A 238 -22.85 -1.46 -15.31
C LEU A 238 -22.07 -0.63 -16.32
N GLU A 239 -21.75 -1.21 -17.45
CA GLU A 239 -20.97 -0.56 -18.49
C GLU A 239 -21.69 -0.67 -19.84
N ALA A 240 -21.94 0.46 -20.48
CA ALA A 240 -22.43 0.54 -21.84
C ALA A 240 -21.38 1.14 -22.77
N SER A 241 -21.22 0.58 -23.95
CA SER A 241 -20.34 1.15 -24.97
C SER A 241 -21.01 1.15 -26.34
N TYR A 242 -20.81 2.21 -27.08
CA TYR A 242 -21.36 2.39 -28.43
C TYR A 242 -20.27 2.84 -29.41
N ARG A 243 -20.25 2.21 -30.58
CA ARG A 243 -19.34 2.59 -31.68
C ARG A 243 -20.06 3.58 -32.58
N LEU A 244 -19.58 4.82 -32.57
CA LEU A 244 -20.08 5.92 -33.39
C LEU A 244 -19.76 5.70 -34.89
N PRO A 245 -20.51 6.37 -35.80
CA PRO A 245 -20.08 6.53 -37.19
C PRO A 245 -18.67 7.15 -37.22
N GLY A 246 -17.78 6.66 -38.07
CA GLY A 246 -16.38 7.09 -38.09
C GLY A 246 -15.46 6.29 -37.16
N GLY A 247 -15.97 5.26 -36.43
CA GLY A 247 -15.18 4.29 -35.68
C GLY A 247 -14.80 4.71 -34.26
N GLN A 248 -15.14 5.91 -33.85
CA GLN A 248 -15.00 6.35 -32.47
C GLN A 248 -15.83 5.50 -31.51
N ARG A 249 -15.40 5.38 -30.26
CA ARG A 249 -16.12 4.63 -29.23
C ARG A 249 -16.42 5.52 -28.03
N LEU A 250 -17.69 5.63 -27.71
CA LEU A 250 -18.17 6.19 -26.46
C LEU A 250 -18.44 5.05 -25.48
N LYS A 251 -18.04 5.23 -24.23
CA LYS A 251 -18.26 4.30 -23.14
C LYS A 251 -18.71 5.08 -21.92
N ALA A 252 -19.77 4.61 -21.28
CA ALA A 252 -20.23 5.09 -19.99
C ALA A 252 -20.26 3.90 -19.03
N SER A 253 -19.78 4.08 -17.81
CA SER A 253 -19.92 3.07 -16.77
C SER A 253 -20.32 3.72 -15.45
N TYR A 254 -21.14 3.01 -14.70
CA TYR A 254 -21.53 3.31 -13.35
C TYR A 254 -21.04 2.19 -12.44
N VAL A 255 -20.43 2.56 -11.32
CA VAL A 255 -20.01 1.62 -10.27
C VAL A 255 -20.68 2.07 -8.98
N PHE A 256 -21.34 1.14 -8.34
CA PHE A 256 -21.84 1.26 -6.97
C PHE A 256 -21.09 0.27 -6.11
N GLU A 257 -20.52 0.73 -5.01
CA GLU A 257 -19.77 -0.11 -4.08
C GLU A 257 -20.20 0.17 -2.65
N GLU A 258 -20.57 -0.87 -1.93
CA GLU A 258 -20.86 -0.86 -0.51
C GLU A 258 -19.72 -1.57 0.24
N SER A 259 -19.29 -1.03 1.36
CA SER A 259 -18.30 -1.68 2.21
C SER A 259 -18.69 -1.57 3.68
N TYR A 260 -18.64 -2.72 4.34
CA TYR A 260 -18.77 -2.86 5.80
C TYR A 260 -17.40 -3.09 6.45
N ARG A 261 -17.19 -2.49 7.63
CA ARG A 261 -16.01 -2.71 8.49
C ARG A 261 -16.43 -2.72 9.95
N ASN A 262 -16.07 -3.75 10.67
CA ASN A 262 -16.21 -3.70 12.12
C ASN A 262 -15.08 -2.84 12.75
N PHE A 263 -15.20 -2.47 14.01
CA PHE A 263 -14.22 -1.69 14.80
C PHE A 263 -13.78 -0.37 14.14
N ALA A 264 -14.60 0.21 13.30
CA ALA A 264 -14.34 1.48 12.62
C ALA A 264 -15.29 2.58 13.14
N ALA A 265 -14.84 3.83 13.09
CA ALA A 265 -15.69 4.98 13.38
C ALA A 265 -16.84 5.15 12.37
N VAL A 266 -16.65 4.63 11.16
CA VAL A 266 -17.68 4.49 10.12
C VAL A 266 -17.69 3.02 9.71
N GLU A 267 -18.80 2.32 9.98
CA GLU A 267 -18.91 0.90 9.66
C GLU A 267 -19.26 0.69 8.19
N ASP A 268 -20.25 1.43 7.71
CA ASP A 268 -20.73 1.30 6.34
C ASP A 268 -20.28 2.48 5.50
N THR A 269 -19.80 2.20 4.31
CA THR A 269 -19.44 3.22 3.32
C THR A 269 -19.98 2.84 1.96
N GLU A 270 -20.43 3.84 1.21
CA GLU A 270 -20.92 3.73 -0.15
C GLU A 270 -20.07 4.58 -1.09
N LEU A 271 -19.85 4.10 -2.30
CA LEU A 271 -19.16 4.80 -3.37
C LEU A 271 -19.97 4.75 -4.64
N ASP A 272 -20.40 5.91 -5.11
CA ASP A 272 -20.97 6.12 -6.43
C ASP A 272 -19.92 6.64 -7.40
N SER A 273 -19.69 5.95 -8.51
CA SER A 273 -18.66 6.32 -9.49
C SER A 273 -19.19 6.30 -10.91
N TRP A 274 -19.19 7.46 -11.54
CA TRP A 274 -19.48 7.61 -12.97
C TRP A 274 -18.21 7.76 -13.76
N ARG A 275 -18.12 7.05 -14.89
CA ARG A 275 -16.97 7.13 -15.78
C ARG A 275 -17.42 7.24 -17.23
N PHE A 276 -16.94 8.27 -17.90
CA PHE A 276 -17.18 8.50 -19.32
C PHE A 276 -15.86 8.41 -20.08
N THR A 277 -15.83 7.67 -21.18
CA THR A 277 -14.62 7.52 -21.99
C THR A 277 -14.99 7.72 -23.46
N LEU A 278 -14.27 8.63 -24.11
CA LEU A 278 -14.28 8.79 -25.55
C LEU A 278 -12.94 8.32 -26.11
N SER A 279 -12.96 7.45 -27.08
CA SER A 279 -11.76 6.99 -27.78
C SER A 279 -11.94 7.08 -29.29
N SER A 280 -10.88 7.45 -29.99
CA SER A 280 -10.85 7.48 -31.46
C SER A 280 -10.93 6.08 -32.05
N ALA A 281 -11.13 5.99 -33.36
CA ALA A 281 -11.04 4.74 -34.09
C ALA A 281 -9.66 4.09 -33.92
N ARG A 282 -9.64 2.75 -33.83
CA ARG A 282 -8.37 2.00 -33.71
C ARG A 282 -7.48 2.07 -34.98
N GLN A 283 -8.06 2.44 -36.11
CA GLN A 283 -7.39 2.53 -37.38
C GLN A 283 -7.15 4.01 -37.70
N GLY A 284 -5.91 4.43 -37.74
CA GLY A 284 -5.47 5.78 -38.03
C GLY A 284 -4.14 6.13 -37.36
N PRO A 285 -3.41 7.08 -37.93
CA PRO A 285 -2.12 7.49 -37.38
C PRO A 285 -2.24 8.23 -36.05
N LEU A 286 -3.43 8.73 -35.73
CA LEU A 286 -3.69 9.50 -34.52
C LEU A 286 -4.83 8.86 -33.72
N GLN A 287 -4.53 8.43 -32.49
CA GLN A 287 -5.47 7.78 -31.61
C GLN A 287 -5.55 8.56 -30.30
N HIS A 288 -6.76 8.95 -29.91
CA HIS A 288 -7.02 9.68 -28.67
C HIS A 288 -7.92 8.88 -27.75
N ARG A 289 -7.71 9.04 -26.46
CA ARG A 289 -8.62 8.61 -25.41
C ARG A 289 -8.70 9.70 -24.36
N VAL A 290 -9.92 10.12 -24.05
CA VAL A 290 -10.23 11.00 -22.93
C VAL A 290 -11.17 10.24 -22.00
N GLN A 291 -10.91 10.30 -20.71
CA GLN A 291 -11.74 9.71 -19.68
C GLN A 291 -11.97 10.74 -18.58
N VAL A 292 -13.22 10.88 -18.18
CA VAL A 292 -13.63 11.65 -17.00
C VAL A 292 -14.26 10.67 -16.01
N ARG A 293 -13.90 10.80 -14.75
CA ARG A 293 -14.46 10.02 -13.65
C ARG A 293 -14.88 10.95 -12.53
N LEU A 294 -16.08 10.73 -12.01
CA LEU A 294 -16.67 11.44 -10.89
C LEU A 294 -16.98 10.40 -9.83
N ASP A 295 -16.44 10.57 -8.64
CA ASP A 295 -16.65 9.69 -7.49
C ASP A 295 -17.28 10.52 -6.37
N ASP A 296 -18.31 9.97 -5.76
CA ASP A 296 -18.92 10.45 -4.53
C ASP A 296 -18.86 9.32 -3.50
N HIS A 297 -18.18 9.56 -2.38
CA HIS A 297 -18.00 8.61 -1.30
C HIS A 297 -18.70 9.14 -0.05
N ALA A 298 -19.66 8.39 0.45
CA ALA A 298 -20.39 8.68 1.66
C ALA A 298 -20.27 7.53 2.66
N GLY A 299 -20.32 7.84 3.93
CA GLY A 299 -20.31 6.86 5.01
C GLY A 299 -21.50 7.03 5.96
N SER A 300 -21.77 6.00 6.75
CA SER A 300 -22.64 6.09 7.91
C SER A 300 -22.17 7.18 8.87
N THR A 301 -22.96 7.53 9.86
CA THR A 301 -22.57 8.53 10.87
C THR A 301 -21.20 8.22 11.45
N TYR A 302 -20.32 9.24 11.47
CA TYR A 302 -18.98 9.11 12.05
C TYR A 302 -19.09 9.04 13.58
N GLU A 303 -18.94 7.85 14.14
CA GLU A 303 -19.01 7.59 15.58
C GLU A 303 -17.60 7.46 16.16
N TRP A 304 -16.99 8.58 16.48
CA TRP A 304 -15.62 8.69 17.00
C TRP A 304 -15.37 7.88 18.28
N SER A 305 -16.38 7.61 19.09
CA SER A 305 -16.28 6.84 20.35
C SER A 305 -16.39 5.32 20.13
N ARG A 306 -16.91 4.85 19.00
CA ARG A 306 -17.15 3.41 18.73
C ARG A 306 -15.90 2.55 18.88
N PRO A 307 -14.74 2.90 18.31
CA PRO A 307 -13.52 2.11 18.52
C PRO A 307 -13.13 2.00 19.99
N PHE A 308 -13.36 3.04 20.80
CA PHE A 308 -13.11 3.00 22.23
C PHE A 308 -14.01 1.97 22.93
N PHE A 309 -15.32 1.97 22.68
CA PHE A 309 -16.25 1.01 23.27
C PHE A 309 -15.96 -0.43 22.85
N GLN A 310 -15.58 -0.62 21.63
CA GLN A 310 -15.30 -1.96 21.11
C GLN A 310 -13.99 -2.56 21.63
N MET A 311 -13.04 -1.72 22.02
CA MET A 311 -11.74 -2.14 22.56
C MET A 311 -11.72 -2.28 24.09
N THR A 312 -12.68 -1.72 24.78
CA THR A 312 -12.66 -1.53 26.24
C THR A 312 -13.67 -2.45 26.91
N ALA A 313 -13.35 -2.97 28.10
CA ALA A 313 -14.27 -3.76 28.89
C ALA A 313 -15.47 -2.92 29.32
N VAL A 314 -16.67 -3.51 29.34
CA VAL A 314 -17.93 -2.82 29.66
C VAL A 314 -17.89 -2.19 31.06
N GLU A 315 -17.27 -2.88 32.01
CA GLU A 315 -17.12 -2.43 33.39
C GLU A 315 -16.30 -1.13 33.48
N LEU A 316 -15.41 -0.94 32.54
CA LEU A 316 -14.57 0.23 32.47
C LEU A 316 -15.26 1.38 31.76
N VAL A 317 -16.03 1.10 30.72
CA VAL A 317 -16.77 2.15 29.99
C VAL A 317 -17.61 2.99 30.93
N SER A 318 -18.24 2.36 31.94
CA SER A 318 -19.03 3.08 32.94
C SER A 318 -18.24 4.01 33.88
N GLN A 319 -16.92 3.79 33.99
CA GLN A 319 -16.02 4.58 34.84
C GLN A 319 -15.42 5.78 34.11
N VAL A 320 -15.49 5.79 32.78
CA VAL A 320 -14.98 6.88 31.94
C VAL A 320 -16.14 7.82 31.60
N PRO A 321 -16.07 9.13 31.91
CA PRO A 321 -17.06 10.09 31.48
C PRO A 321 -17.31 10.07 29.98
N ASP A 322 -18.54 10.29 29.54
CA ASP A 322 -18.95 10.21 28.15
C ASP A 322 -18.12 11.10 27.22
N ASP A 323 -17.74 12.27 27.69
CA ASP A 323 -16.91 13.25 26.99
C ASP A 323 -15.43 12.90 26.93
N GLN A 324 -15.03 11.78 27.50
CA GLN A 324 -13.65 11.25 27.51
C GLN A 324 -13.52 9.87 26.85
N ARG A 325 -14.61 9.33 26.31
CA ARG A 325 -14.66 8.00 25.67
C ARG A 325 -14.26 8.08 24.21
N TRP A 326 -13.07 8.54 23.93
CA TRP A 326 -12.58 8.67 22.56
C TRP A 326 -11.12 8.26 22.41
N SER A 327 -10.85 7.50 21.37
CA SER A 327 -9.49 7.06 20.99
C SER A 327 -8.80 8.09 20.09
N ASN A 328 -9.59 8.87 19.34
CA ASN A 328 -9.13 9.96 18.48
C ASN A 328 -9.98 11.21 18.76
N HIS A 329 -9.45 12.37 18.40
CA HIS A 329 -10.20 13.62 18.54
C HIS A 329 -11.56 13.53 17.84
N PRO A 330 -12.69 13.95 18.48
CA PRO A 330 -14.03 13.82 17.89
C PRO A 330 -14.24 14.50 16.54
N LEU A 331 -13.46 15.53 16.22
CA LEU A 331 -13.50 16.24 14.93
C LEU A 331 -12.55 15.65 13.88
N LEU A 332 -11.61 14.78 14.29
CA LEU A 332 -10.68 14.16 13.36
C LEU A 332 -11.39 13.16 12.46
N ARG A 333 -11.27 13.35 11.16
CA ARG A 333 -11.74 12.40 10.16
C ARG A 333 -10.55 11.62 9.60
N GLN A 334 -10.59 10.31 9.78
CA GLN A 334 -9.62 9.44 9.12
C GLN A 334 -9.95 9.41 7.62
N TYR A 335 -9.02 9.79 6.75
CA TYR A 335 -9.25 10.01 5.32
C TYR A 335 -9.92 8.84 4.60
N HIS A 336 -9.64 7.59 5.01
CA HIS A 336 -10.21 6.38 4.42
C HIS A 336 -11.65 6.07 4.87
N LEU A 337 -12.16 6.81 5.84
CA LEU A 337 -13.53 6.74 6.36
C LEU A 337 -14.29 8.06 6.13
N ALA A 338 -13.60 9.10 5.69
CA ALA A 338 -14.19 10.40 5.45
C ALA A 338 -15.01 10.41 4.17
N ASN A 339 -16.04 11.24 4.15
CA ASN A 339 -16.77 11.53 2.92
C ASN A 339 -15.87 12.36 2.00
N PHE A 340 -15.93 12.10 0.70
CA PHE A 340 -15.20 12.87 -0.29
C PHE A 340 -15.90 12.89 -1.65
N GLU A 341 -15.69 13.98 -2.36
CA GLU A 341 -15.96 14.10 -3.78
C GLU A 341 -14.63 14.08 -4.55
N LYS A 342 -14.61 13.38 -5.69
CA LYS A 342 -13.39 13.26 -6.48
C LYS A 342 -13.68 13.38 -7.97
N VAL A 343 -12.92 14.26 -8.62
CA VAL A 343 -12.92 14.40 -10.07
C VAL A 343 -11.58 13.94 -10.63
N SER A 344 -11.63 13.11 -11.67
CA SER A 344 -10.42 12.67 -12.36
C SER A 344 -10.58 12.80 -13.87
N ILE A 345 -9.56 13.32 -14.53
CA ILE A 345 -9.50 13.48 -15.99
C ILE A 345 -8.22 12.83 -16.47
N ASP A 346 -8.35 11.85 -17.38
CA ASP A 346 -7.23 11.19 -18.02
C ASP A 346 -7.27 11.44 -19.52
N TRP A 347 -6.17 11.86 -20.09
CA TRP A 347 -5.98 12.03 -21.51
C TRP A 347 -4.77 11.24 -22.01
N ARG A 348 -4.95 10.54 -23.13
CA ARG A 348 -3.89 9.80 -23.80
C ARG A 348 -4.01 9.97 -25.31
N THR A 349 -2.91 10.33 -25.93
CA THR A 349 -2.79 10.39 -27.38
C THR A 349 -1.62 9.55 -27.85
N ARG A 350 -1.87 8.75 -28.85
CA ARG A 350 -0.85 7.99 -29.57
C ARG A 350 -0.83 8.44 -31.01
N TRP A 351 0.31 8.90 -31.45
CA TRP A 351 0.56 9.36 -32.81
C TRP A 351 1.60 8.48 -33.49
N LEU A 352 1.26 8.00 -34.70
CA LEU A 352 2.08 7.16 -35.58
C LEU A 352 2.41 7.95 -36.84
N PRO A 353 3.41 8.88 -36.81
CA PRO A 353 3.74 9.76 -37.95
C PRO A 353 4.31 8.98 -39.15
N GLY A 354 4.63 7.73 -38.97
CA GLY A 354 5.16 6.85 -40.01
C GLY A 354 5.15 5.40 -39.54
N LYS A 355 5.67 4.48 -40.34
CA LYS A 355 5.69 3.05 -40.02
C LYS A 355 6.57 2.70 -38.82
N ASN A 356 7.56 3.54 -38.54
CA ASN A 356 8.63 3.23 -37.59
C ASN A 356 8.57 4.06 -36.30
N TRP A 357 7.83 5.14 -36.28
CA TRP A 357 7.75 6.06 -35.15
C TRP A 357 6.44 5.97 -34.42
N GLN A 358 6.49 6.03 -33.12
CA GLN A 358 5.34 6.19 -32.25
C GLN A 358 5.65 7.25 -31.20
N LEU A 359 4.78 8.24 -31.09
CA LEU A 359 4.74 9.20 -29.99
C LEU A 359 3.49 8.95 -29.16
N GLU A 360 3.67 8.79 -27.88
CA GLU A 360 2.56 8.72 -26.91
C GLU A 360 2.66 9.87 -25.93
N LEU A 361 1.57 10.61 -25.76
CA LEU A 361 1.41 11.67 -24.79
C LEU A 361 0.31 11.27 -23.82
N THR A 362 0.54 11.50 -22.52
CA THR A 362 -0.40 11.25 -21.45
C THR A 362 -0.50 12.47 -20.54
N ALA A 363 -1.69 12.75 -20.04
CA ALA A 363 -1.91 13.70 -18.96
C ALA A 363 -3.04 13.20 -18.08
N SER A 364 -2.92 13.39 -16.78
CA SER A 364 -3.99 13.12 -15.82
C SER A 364 -4.03 14.19 -14.75
N SER A 365 -5.23 14.51 -14.30
CA SER A 365 -5.51 15.38 -13.16
C SER A 365 -6.53 14.69 -12.28
N GLN A 366 -6.31 14.74 -10.98
CA GLN A 366 -7.21 14.25 -9.97
C GLN A 366 -7.29 15.27 -8.85
N GLU A 367 -8.49 15.60 -8.44
CA GLU A 367 -8.79 16.48 -7.31
C GLU A 367 -9.77 15.77 -6.39
N VAL A 368 -9.54 15.84 -5.09
CA VAL A 368 -10.34 15.23 -4.03
C VAL A 368 -10.59 16.26 -2.95
N GLU A 369 -11.84 16.48 -2.62
CA GLU A 369 -12.29 17.35 -1.55
C GLU A 369 -12.94 16.53 -0.43
N PHE A 370 -12.54 16.77 0.82
CA PHE A 370 -13.08 16.12 2.02
C PHE A 370 -13.94 17.13 2.78
N ASP A 371 -15.10 17.43 2.26
CA ASP A 371 -16.00 18.53 2.62
C ASP A 371 -16.48 18.53 4.09
N LYS A 372 -16.45 17.37 4.77
CA LYS A 372 -16.88 17.19 6.17
C LYS A 372 -15.71 17.00 7.14
N SER A 373 -14.49 17.27 6.73
CA SER A 373 -13.31 17.13 7.57
C SER A 373 -12.90 18.48 8.16
N GLU A 374 -13.21 18.70 9.44
CA GLU A 374 -12.69 19.85 10.19
C GLU A 374 -11.23 19.63 10.58
N LEU A 375 -10.90 18.43 11.07
CA LEU A 375 -9.55 17.95 11.33
C LEU A 375 -9.29 16.70 10.51
N GLY A 376 -8.08 16.56 10.00
CA GLY A 376 -7.65 15.50 9.08
C GLY A 376 -7.31 16.06 7.70
N LEU A 377 -7.34 15.23 6.70
CA LEU A 377 -7.13 15.61 5.31
C LEU A 377 -8.35 16.40 4.80
N THR A 378 -8.12 17.59 4.23
CA THR A 378 -9.16 18.47 3.68
C THR A 378 -9.19 18.42 2.17
N ASP A 379 -8.01 18.41 1.54
CA ASP A 379 -7.87 18.46 0.09
C ASP A 379 -6.69 17.60 -0.36
N ALA A 380 -6.82 17.03 -1.54
CA ALA A 380 -5.70 16.36 -2.20
C ALA A 380 -5.81 16.51 -3.73
N ALA A 381 -4.71 16.88 -4.37
CA ALA A 381 -4.62 16.97 -5.83
C ALA A 381 -3.43 16.17 -6.35
N SER A 382 -3.56 15.62 -7.55
CA SER A 382 -2.41 15.04 -8.25
C SER A 382 -2.49 15.28 -9.75
N HIS A 383 -1.37 15.70 -10.33
CA HIS A 383 -1.25 16.03 -11.74
C HIS A 383 -0.07 15.26 -12.33
N ARG A 384 -0.27 14.65 -13.48
CA ARG A 384 0.78 13.90 -14.18
C ARG A 384 0.78 14.27 -15.65
N ALA A 385 1.96 14.34 -16.22
CA ALA A 385 2.14 14.50 -17.67
C ALA A 385 3.30 13.61 -18.12
N GLY A 386 3.16 13.00 -19.30
CA GLY A 386 4.20 12.12 -19.82
C GLY A 386 4.26 12.14 -21.35
N ALA A 387 5.46 11.93 -21.87
CA ALA A 387 5.74 11.74 -23.27
C ALA A 387 6.62 10.53 -23.47
N ASN A 388 6.29 9.68 -24.43
CA ASN A 388 7.09 8.51 -24.81
C ASN A 388 7.25 8.51 -26.33
N LEU A 389 8.48 8.55 -26.79
CA LEU A 389 8.85 8.46 -28.20
C LEU A 389 9.55 7.14 -28.43
N SER A 390 9.06 6.34 -29.36
CA SER A 390 9.71 5.09 -29.76
C SER A 390 9.92 5.00 -31.26
N TYR A 391 11.04 4.41 -31.62
CA TYR A 391 11.43 4.13 -32.99
C TYR A 391 11.72 2.64 -33.17
N SER A 392 11.14 2.01 -34.19
CA SER A 392 11.41 0.63 -34.55
C SER A 392 11.90 0.54 -35.98
N GLY A 393 13.19 0.24 -36.17
CA GLY A 393 13.83 -0.06 -37.44
C GLY A 393 13.74 -1.54 -37.80
N GLY A 394 12.59 -2.16 -37.60
CA GLY A 394 12.33 -3.57 -37.75
C GLY A 394 12.96 -4.39 -36.63
N GLU A 395 13.48 -5.56 -36.95
CA GLU A 395 14.14 -6.43 -35.96
C GLU A 395 15.57 -6.00 -35.61
N LYS A 396 16.12 -5.02 -36.35
CA LYS A 396 17.54 -4.70 -36.28
C LYS A 396 17.87 -3.67 -35.21
N TYR A 397 17.01 -2.68 -35.00
CA TYR A 397 17.20 -1.68 -33.95
C TYR A 397 15.87 -1.09 -33.48
N GLN A 398 15.81 -0.85 -32.18
CA GLN A 398 14.74 -0.17 -31.49
C GLN A 398 15.37 0.91 -30.62
N ALA A 399 14.72 2.06 -30.53
CA ALA A 399 15.13 3.14 -29.64
C ALA A 399 13.88 3.76 -28.99
N TRP A 400 14.02 4.21 -27.74
CA TRP A 400 12.95 4.87 -27.04
C TRP A 400 13.51 5.99 -26.16
N ALA A 401 12.70 7.01 -25.95
CA ALA A 401 12.95 8.05 -24.98
C ALA A 401 11.62 8.43 -24.31
N TRP A 402 11.65 8.68 -23.03
CA TRP A 402 10.47 9.08 -22.29
C TRP A 402 10.80 10.16 -21.26
N LEU A 403 9.77 10.98 -20.95
CA LEU A 403 9.77 12.00 -19.92
C LEU A 403 8.45 11.89 -19.17
N ALA A 404 8.51 11.94 -17.84
CA ALA A 404 7.33 12.04 -17.00
C ALA A 404 7.53 13.12 -15.93
N TRP A 405 6.46 13.82 -15.65
CA TRP A 405 6.33 14.78 -14.57
C TRP A 405 5.11 14.43 -13.74
N ASP A 406 5.30 14.41 -12.43
CA ASP A 406 4.28 14.14 -11.42
C ASP A 406 4.33 15.25 -10.38
N ARG A 407 3.16 15.69 -9.93
CA ARG A 407 3.00 16.58 -8.78
C ARG A 407 1.80 16.16 -7.97
N SER A 408 1.94 16.16 -6.66
CA SER A 408 0.82 15.94 -5.74
C SER A 408 0.87 16.93 -4.58
N ASP A 409 -0.27 17.51 -4.29
CA ASP A 409 -0.49 18.46 -3.20
C ASP A 409 -1.50 17.84 -2.23
N ARG A 410 -1.29 18.04 -0.93
CA ARG A 410 -2.20 17.60 0.14
C ARG A 410 -2.25 18.63 1.23
N ASP A 411 -3.44 18.97 1.67
CA ASP A 411 -3.68 19.84 2.80
C ASP A 411 -4.41 19.11 3.91
N GLN A 412 -3.92 19.28 5.13
CA GLN A 412 -4.56 18.72 6.31
C GLN A 412 -4.58 19.73 7.46
N THR A 413 -5.60 19.62 8.29
CA THR A 413 -5.74 20.39 9.53
C THR A 413 -5.61 19.46 10.72
N GLY A 414 -4.80 19.86 11.71
CA GLY A 414 -4.66 19.18 12.98
C GLY A 414 -4.90 20.14 14.14
N ARG A 415 -5.03 19.60 15.36
CA ARG A 415 -5.12 20.39 16.59
C ARG A 415 -4.10 19.87 17.60
N ASP A 416 -3.26 20.76 18.11
CA ASP A 416 -2.29 20.43 19.14
C ASP A 416 -2.93 20.44 20.53
N PHE A 417 -2.65 19.39 21.30
CA PHE A 417 -2.94 19.37 22.74
C PHE A 417 -1.89 18.54 23.47
N SER A 418 -1.46 19.05 24.60
CA SER A 418 -0.33 18.51 25.36
C SER A 418 -0.75 17.46 26.40
N GLY A 419 -1.68 16.60 26.03
CA GLY A 419 -2.19 15.55 26.92
C GLY A 419 -3.15 16.07 27.98
N GLY A 420 -3.70 15.15 28.75
CA GLY A 420 -4.71 15.44 29.75
C GLY A 420 -6.12 15.12 29.23
N ILE A 421 -7.03 15.00 30.19
CA ILE A 421 -8.42 14.68 29.92
C ILE A 421 -9.11 15.98 29.47
N GLU A 422 -9.51 16.02 28.22
CA GLU A 422 -10.30 17.10 27.68
C GLU A 422 -11.76 16.96 28.12
N LYS A 423 -12.35 18.06 28.59
CA LYS A 423 -13.75 18.10 29.01
C LYS A 423 -14.56 18.99 28.08
N PRO A 424 -15.15 18.44 27.00
CA PRO A 424 -15.99 19.22 26.09
C PRO A 424 -17.14 19.98 26.77
N ALA A 425 -17.63 19.48 27.91
CA ALA A 425 -18.67 20.14 28.68
C ALA A 425 -18.28 21.55 29.17
N ASN A 426 -17.00 21.87 29.23
CA ASN A 426 -16.49 23.17 29.65
C ASN A 426 -16.23 24.14 28.48
N ARG A 427 -16.79 23.91 27.30
CA ARG A 427 -16.59 24.75 26.11
C ARG A 427 -16.89 26.24 26.31
N ASN A 428 -17.71 26.56 27.28
CA ASN A 428 -18.11 27.96 27.57
C ASN A 428 -17.23 28.65 28.63
N VAL A 429 -16.21 27.96 29.15
CA VAL A 429 -15.30 28.50 30.15
C VAL A 429 -13.99 28.89 29.47
N LEU A 430 -13.57 30.13 29.62
CA LEU A 430 -12.29 30.61 29.12
C LEU A 430 -11.19 30.42 30.18
N PRO A 431 -9.97 29.92 29.80
CA PRO A 431 -9.61 29.45 28.47
C PRO A 431 -10.34 28.16 28.08
N LEU A 432 -10.65 28.01 26.79
CA LEU A 432 -11.30 26.81 26.27
C LEU A 432 -10.43 25.56 26.55
N PRO A 433 -11.05 24.38 26.79
CA PRO A 433 -10.33 23.13 26.81
C PRO A 433 -9.52 22.95 25.53
N GLN A 434 -8.34 22.34 25.67
CA GLN A 434 -7.40 22.23 24.53
C GLN A 434 -8.02 21.56 23.28
N GLY A 435 -8.79 20.50 23.46
CA GLY A 435 -9.45 19.81 22.34
C GLY A 435 -10.57 20.62 21.67
N SER A 436 -11.09 21.67 22.33
CA SER A 436 -12.14 22.57 21.82
C SER A 436 -11.62 23.93 21.40
N ASP A 437 -10.32 24.18 21.54
CA ASP A 437 -9.70 25.49 21.29
C ASP A 437 -9.15 25.56 19.84
N PRO A 438 -9.84 26.26 18.92
CA PRO A 438 -9.38 26.36 17.53
C PRO A 438 -8.10 27.19 17.36
N THR A 439 -7.66 27.94 18.40
CA THR A 439 -6.38 28.64 18.35
C THR A 439 -5.18 27.69 18.42
N ARG A 440 -5.44 26.42 18.67
CA ARG A 440 -4.45 25.34 18.66
C ARG A 440 -4.40 24.58 17.34
N ASP A 441 -5.21 25.00 16.38
CA ASP A 441 -5.19 24.39 15.06
C ASP A 441 -3.91 24.73 14.31
N TYR A 442 -3.44 23.77 13.55
CA TYR A 442 -2.34 23.92 12.62
C TYR A 442 -2.71 23.29 11.28
N THR A 443 -2.15 23.79 10.21
CA THR A 443 -2.27 23.19 8.89
C THR A 443 -0.94 22.65 8.43
N VAL A 444 -0.97 21.54 7.72
CA VAL A 444 0.19 20.96 7.04
C VAL A 444 -0.13 20.86 5.57
N GLY A 445 0.60 21.59 4.74
CA GLY A 445 0.63 21.44 3.30
C GLY A 445 1.81 20.55 2.92
N GLN A 446 1.56 19.51 2.13
CA GLN A 446 2.59 18.66 1.55
C GLN A 446 2.55 18.78 0.04
N ASP A 447 3.64 19.24 -0.56
CA ASP A 447 3.84 19.31 -2.00
C ASP A 447 4.95 18.33 -2.40
N THR A 448 4.64 17.43 -3.32
CA THR A 448 5.61 16.48 -3.86
C THR A 448 5.70 16.64 -5.36
N ALA A 449 6.88 16.89 -5.88
CA ALA A 449 7.16 16.97 -7.31
C ALA A 449 8.20 15.94 -7.73
N ALA A 450 7.98 15.31 -8.88
CA ALA A 450 8.91 14.36 -9.45
C ALA A 450 9.08 14.58 -10.95
N ILE A 451 10.32 14.52 -11.42
CA ILE A 451 10.64 14.47 -12.85
C ILE A 451 11.46 13.22 -13.10
N SER A 452 11.04 12.43 -14.06
CA SER A 452 11.78 11.28 -14.50
C SER A 452 11.94 11.24 -16.02
N ALA A 453 13.09 10.81 -16.49
CA ALA A 453 13.39 10.71 -17.92
C ALA A 453 14.26 9.49 -18.20
N GLY A 454 14.08 8.91 -19.38
CA GLY A 454 14.91 7.81 -19.81
C GLY A 454 15.10 7.80 -21.32
N ILE A 455 16.19 7.16 -21.72
CA ILE A 455 16.52 6.89 -23.12
C ILE A 455 17.15 5.51 -23.21
N GLY A 456 16.73 4.75 -24.19
CA GLY A 456 17.28 3.43 -24.40
C GLY A 456 17.29 3.02 -25.86
N MET A 457 18.09 2.01 -26.16
CA MET A 457 18.14 1.38 -27.47
C MET A 457 18.43 -0.12 -27.35
N SER A 458 17.95 -0.85 -28.33
CA SER A 458 18.29 -2.26 -28.55
C SER A 458 18.72 -2.43 -29.99
N ILE A 459 19.87 -3.06 -30.20
CA ILE A 459 20.49 -3.30 -31.53
C ILE A 459 20.80 -4.79 -31.65
N ARG A 460 20.36 -5.39 -32.74
CA ARG A 460 20.80 -6.70 -33.15
C ARG A 460 22.09 -6.57 -33.96
N LEU A 461 23.24 -6.87 -33.34
CA LEU A 461 24.57 -6.77 -33.94
C LEU A 461 24.79 -7.87 -34.98
N SER A 462 24.21 -9.05 -34.74
CA SER A 462 24.19 -10.18 -35.70
C SER A 462 22.92 -11.01 -35.46
N GLU A 463 22.69 -12.06 -36.26
CA GLU A 463 21.56 -12.99 -36.03
C GLU A 463 21.56 -13.61 -34.64
N LYS A 464 22.74 -13.69 -34.02
CA LYS A 464 22.94 -14.35 -32.70
C LYS A 464 23.33 -13.40 -31.56
N LEU A 465 23.52 -12.12 -31.84
CA LEU A 465 24.03 -11.18 -30.84
C LEU A 465 23.20 -9.91 -30.81
N SER A 466 22.68 -9.55 -29.65
CA SER A 466 21.95 -8.30 -29.41
C SER A 466 22.51 -7.53 -28.22
N LEU A 467 22.52 -6.22 -28.33
CA LEU A 467 22.93 -5.27 -27.28
C LEU A 467 21.76 -4.37 -26.96
N GLY A 468 21.38 -4.33 -25.68
CA GLY A 468 20.44 -3.35 -25.12
C GLY A 468 21.17 -2.39 -24.19
N THR A 469 20.82 -1.10 -24.25
CA THR A 469 21.31 -0.09 -23.30
C THR A 469 20.17 0.82 -22.90
N GLU A 470 20.14 1.22 -21.64
CA GLU A 470 19.14 2.13 -21.10
C GLU A 470 19.77 3.06 -20.06
N TYR A 471 19.40 4.33 -20.10
CA TYR A 471 19.63 5.29 -19.04
C TYR A 471 18.28 5.78 -18.48
N MET A 472 18.20 5.91 -17.16
CA MET A 472 17.08 6.47 -16.45
C MET A 472 17.57 7.47 -15.40
N GLY A 473 16.94 8.63 -15.34
CA GLY A 473 17.11 9.63 -14.29
C GLY A 473 15.78 9.91 -13.58
N LEU A 474 15.83 10.09 -12.27
CA LEU A 474 14.71 10.51 -11.42
C LEU A 474 15.20 11.59 -10.47
N ASP A 475 14.45 12.67 -10.36
CA ASP A 475 14.62 13.74 -9.37
C ASP A 475 13.28 13.97 -8.69
N THR A 476 13.24 13.90 -7.37
CA THR A 476 12.02 14.14 -6.57
C THR A 476 12.32 15.16 -5.49
N SER A 477 11.34 16.01 -5.21
CA SER A 477 11.35 16.94 -4.09
C SER A 477 10.02 16.86 -3.35
N GLU A 478 10.08 16.78 -2.03
CA GLU A 478 8.94 16.86 -1.14
C GLU A 478 9.13 18.03 -0.18
N GLU A 479 8.16 18.91 -0.12
CA GLU A 479 8.10 20.07 0.77
C GLU A 479 6.95 19.91 1.74
N ASN A 480 7.22 20.09 3.04
CA ASN A 480 6.25 20.03 4.12
C ASN A 480 6.18 21.39 4.81
N ASN A 481 5.06 22.07 4.66
CA ASN A 481 4.81 23.39 5.21
C ASN A 481 3.87 23.28 6.41
N VAL A 482 4.36 23.59 7.61
CA VAL A 482 3.57 23.57 8.84
C VAL A 482 3.25 24.99 9.28
N ARG A 483 1.96 25.32 9.37
CA ARG A 483 1.47 26.62 9.82
C ARG A 483 0.61 26.48 11.05
N THR A 484 0.91 27.23 12.09
CA THR A 484 0.14 27.27 13.34
C THR A 484 -0.64 28.56 13.46
N PHE A 485 -1.85 28.50 13.99
CA PHE A 485 -2.67 29.67 14.26
C PHE A 485 -2.33 30.34 15.59
N SER A 486 -1.62 29.66 16.49
CA SER A 486 -1.20 30.22 17.77
C SER A 486 0.30 30.48 17.84
N ALA A 487 0.69 31.50 18.61
CA ALA A 487 2.09 31.78 18.95
C ALA A 487 2.71 30.73 19.90
N ARG A 488 2.19 29.51 19.93
CA ARG A 488 2.73 28.40 20.72
C ARG A 488 3.85 27.72 19.94
N ASP A 489 4.83 27.24 20.70
CA ASP A 489 6.09 26.62 20.28
C ASP A 489 5.97 25.28 19.53
N LEU A 490 4.94 25.07 18.73
CA LEU A 490 5.09 24.13 17.64
C LEU A 490 6.14 24.73 16.70
N VAL A 491 7.13 23.96 16.35
CA VAL A 491 8.09 24.33 15.31
C VAL A 491 7.27 24.59 14.05
N GLY A 492 6.71 25.78 13.95
CA GLY A 492 6.02 26.24 12.76
C GLY A 492 7.06 26.69 11.77
N GLY A 493 6.86 26.34 10.54
CA GLY A 493 7.73 26.74 9.45
C GLY A 493 7.86 25.66 8.38
N ASP A 494 8.51 26.05 7.33
CA ASP A 494 8.82 25.16 6.24
C ASP A 494 9.93 24.20 6.69
N LEU A 495 9.64 22.90 6.69
CA LEU A 495 10.67 21.88 6.90
C LEU A 495 11.59 21.86 5.68
N PRO A 496 12.87 21.49 5.86
CA PRO A 496 13.78 21.33 4.72
C PRO A 496 13.19 20.36 3.70
N ALA A 497 13.36 20.65 2.41
CA ALA A 497 12.88 19.76 1.36
C ALA A 497 13.59 18.39 1.44
N ILE A 498 12.81 17.33 1.27
CA ILE A 498 13.32 15.97 1.10
C ILE A 498 13.54 15.74 -0.38
N GLU A 499 14.78 15.45 -0.77
CA GLU A 499 15.17 15.27 -2.17
C GLU A 499 15.72 13.87 -2.41
N HIS A 500 15.29 13.23 -3.51
CA HIS A 500 15.87 11.98 -3.97
C HIS A 500 16.31 12.12 -5.42
N ARG A 501 17.53 11.65 -5.71
CA ARG A 501 18.08 11.61 -7.07
C ARG A 501 18.59 10.22 -7.39
N LEU A 502 18.08 9.67 -8.48
CA LEU A 502 18.51 8.37 -8.99
C LEU A 502 18.98 8.50 -10.42
N HIS A 503 20.15 7.97 -10.71
CA HIS A 503 20.63 7.74 -12.06
C HIS A 503 20.95 6.26 -12.22
N ARG A 504 20.44 5.65 -13.28
CA ARG A 504 20.69 4.24 -13.60
C ARG A 504 21.10 4.11 -15.06
N VAL A 505 22.16 3.38 -15.28
CA VAL A 505 22.61 2.93 -16.61
C VAL A 505 22.60 1.41 -16.63
N GLU A 506 21.98 0.85 -17.64
CA GLU A 506 21.98 -0.59 -17.85
C GLU A 506 22.52 -0.91 -19.25
N ALA A 507 23.36 -1.92 -19.34
CA ALA A 507 23.83 -2.50 -20.60
C ALA A 507 23.68 -4.01 -20.54
N LYS A 508 23.01 -4.59 -21.52
CA LYS A 508 22.76 -6.03 -21.61
C LYS A 508 23.18 -6.56 -22.96
N LEU A 509 23.98 -7.61 -22.96
CA LEU A 509 24.42 -8.35 -24.15
C LEU A 509 23.81 -9.74 -24.10
N ASP A 510 23.00 -10.08 -25.09
CA ASP A 510 22.46 -11.43 -25.28
C ASP A 510 23.11 -12.10 -26.46
N TRP A 511 23.71 -13.28 -26.24
CA TRP A 511 24.37 -14.09 -27.27
C TRP A 511 23.72 -15.47 -27.38
N GLN A 512 23.06 -15.71 -28.48
CA GLN A 512 22.50 -17.01 -28.84
C GLN A 512 23.60 -17.91 -29.41
N VAL A 513 24.25 -18.69 -28.52
CA VAL A 513 25.34 -19.59 -28.89
C VAL A 513 24.83 -20.71 -29.81
N ARG A 514 23.64 -21.25 -29.47
CA ARG A 514 22.88 -22.25 -30.25
C ARG A 514 21.39 -21.93 -30.11
N ASP A 515 20.54 -22.55 -30.90
CA ASP A 515 19.08 -22.35 -30.81
C ASP A 515 18.53 -22.71 -29.43
N SER A 516 19.19 -23.66 -28.76
CA SER A 516 18.85 -24.10 -27.40
C SER A 516 19.61 -23.37 -26.28
N LEU A 517 20.60 -22.52 -26.56
CA LEU A 517 21.49 -21.94 -25.55
C LEU A 517 21.71 -20.45 -25.79
N THR A 518 21.28 -19.64 -24.86
CA THR A 518 21.54 -18.19 -24.82
C THR A 518 22.37 -17.84 -23.57
N LEU A 519 23.42 -17.07 -23.77
CA LEU A 519 24.21 -16.44 -22.73
C LEU A 519 23.82 -14.96 -22.65
N SER A 520 23.56 -14.46 -21.46
CA SER A 520 23.28 -13.05 -21.22
C SER A 520 24.29 -12.50 -20.24
N ALA A 521 24.88 -11.36 -20.55
CA ALA A 521 25.72 -10.58 -19.65
C ALA A 521 25.07 -9.21 -19.45
N GLN A 522 24.92 -8.80 -18.24
CA GLN A 522 24.30 -7.50 -17.89
C GLN A 522 25.19 -6.77 -16.91
N HIS A 523 25.36 -5.48 -17.16
CA HIS A 523 25.96 -4.53 -16.24
C HIS A 523 24.93 -3.47 -15.91
N THR A 524 24.71 -3.23 -14.63
CA THR A 524 23.87 -2.14 -14.12
C THR A 524 24.73 -1.29 -13.21
N TRP A 525 24.81 -0.01 -13.55
CA TRP A 525 25.35 1.02 -12.68
C TRP A 525 24.19 1.89 -12.22
N TYR A 526 24.12 2.16 -10.90
CA TYR A 526 23.24 3.20 -10.41
C TYR A 526 23.92 4.06 -9.36
N ARG A 527 23.47 5.29 -9.30
CA ARG A 527 23.82 6.25 -8.27
C ARG A 527 22.53 6.76 -7.65
N TYR A 528 22.39 6.57 -6.36
CA TYR A 528 21.30 7.09 -5.56
C TYR A 528 21.86 8.12 -4.57
N LYS A 529 21.18 9.25 -4.44
CA LYS A 529 21.47 10.28 -3.46
C LYS A 529 20.15 10.73 -2.84
N GLU A 530 20.13 10.77 -1.53
CA GLU A 530 19.04 11.27 -0.72
C GLU A 530 19.50 12.47 0.09
N ASN A 531 18.63 13.45 0.26
CA ASN A 531 18.77 14.55 1.18
C ASN A 531 17.49 14.62 2.01
N ASP A 532 17.51 13.98 3.17
CA ASP A 532 16.39 13.91 4.11
C ASP A 532 16.90 14.36 5.48
N TYR A 533 16.20 15.31 6.06
CA TYR A 533 16.52 15.83 7.38
C TYR A 533 16.36 14.80 8.50
N ALA A 534 15.63 13.70 8.29
CA ALA A 534 15.54 12.61 9.24
C ALA A 534 16.89 11.88 9.44
N TRP A 535 17.77 11.91 8.45
CA TRP A 535 19.13 11.35 8.52
C TRP A 535 20.17 12.38 8.94
N SER A 536 20.04 13.60 8.43
CA SER A 536 20.97 14.68 8.76
C SER A 536 20.74 15.12 10.21
N ASN A 537 21.79 15.43 10.93
CA ASN A 537 21.69 16.09 12.22
C ASN A 537 20.97 17.44 12.05
N LEU A 538 19.66 17.40 12.07
CA LEU A 538 18.91 18.55 12.52
C LEU A 538 19.45 18.86 13.92
N GLY A 539 19.91 20.07 14.15
CA GLY A 539 20.51 20.46 15.42
C GLY A 539 19.62 20.01 16.57
N ILE A 540 20.21 19.61 17.68
CA ILE A 540 19.46 19.18 18.87
C ILE A 540 18.44 20.26 19.19
N GLY A 541 17.16 19.99 18.92
CA GLY A 541 16.06 20.93 19.17
C GLY A 541 15.28 21.40 17.91
N ASP A 542 15.72 21.12 16.69
CA ASP A 542 15.01 21.56 15.48
C ASP A 542 13.68 20.79 15.30
N ILE A 543 13.65 19.51 15.67
CA ILE A 543 12.40 18.77 15.85
C ILE A 543 12.38 18.23 17.28
N ALA A 544 11.51 18.78 18.12
CA ALA A 544 11.40 18.37 19.50
C ALA A 544 11.06 16.88 19.62
N LYS A 545 11.78 16.16 20.50
CA LYS A 545 11.58 14.73 20.82
C LYS A 545 11.87 13.74 19.69
N VAL A 546 12.52 14.14 18.61
CA VAL A 546 13.01 13.24 17.56
C VAL A 546 14.53 13.08 17.70
N LEU A 547 14.95 11.84 17.88
CA LEU A 547 16.37 11.46 17.79
C LEU A 547 16.61 10.90 16.39
N THR A 548 17.41 11.60 15.61
CA THR A 548 17.90 11.07 14.34
C THR A 548 19.00 10.03 14.62
N GLY A 549 19.12 9.03 13.75
CA GLY A 549 20.15 7.99 13.90
C GLY A 549 21.59 8.51 13.77
N GLY A 550 21.79 9.79 13.49
CA GLY A 550 23.11 10.41 13.27
C GLY A 550 23.85 9.82 12.07
N GLN A 551 23.13 9.19 11.16
CA GLN A 551 23.69 8.59 9.96
C GLN A 551 23.68 9.62 8.83
N ASN A 552 24.64 9.50 7.91
CA ASN A 552 24.59 10.28 6.68
C ASN A 552 23.44 9.77 5.80
N PRO A 553 22.75 10.67 5.08
CA PRO A 553 21.76 10.27 4.08
C PRO A 553 22.37 9.29 3.09
N PRO A 554 21.60 8.32 2.58
CA PRO A 554 22.05 7.39 1.58
C PRO A 554 22.66 8.12 0.36
N ASN A 555 23.90 7.80 0.04
CA ASN A 555 24.61 8.26 -1.14
C ASN A 555 25.40 7.08 -1.71
N GLU A 556 24.72 6.32 -2.53
CA GLU A 556 25.19 5.02 -2.96
C GLU A 556 25.59 5.03 -4.43
N VAL A 557 26.68 4.37 -4.73
CA VAL A 557 27.07 4.03 -6.10
C VAL A 557 27.25 2.53 -6.19
N VAL A 558 26.42 1.88 -6.97
CA VAL A 558 26.43 0.43 -7.09
C VAL A 558 26.73 0.01 -8.53
N ASN A 559 27.60 -0.99 -8.65
CA ASN A 559 27.90 -1.67 -9.89
C ASN A 559 27.52 -3.14 -9.73
N MET A 560 26.58 -3.61 -10.54
CA MET A 560 26.16 -5.00 -10.56
C MET A 560 26.52 -5.63 -11.91
N PHE A 561 27.14 -6.78 -11.86
CA PHE A 561 27.39 -7.62 -13.04
C PHE A 561 26.64 -8.92 -12.86
N SER A 562 25.87 -9.31 -13.85
CA SER A 562 25.20 -10.60 -13.87
C SER A 562 25.49 -11.34 -15.16
N ILE A 563 25.63 -12.65 -15.05
CA ILE A 563 25.74 -13.57 -16.18
C ILE A 563 24.64 -14.61 -16.02
N ALA A 564 23.81 -14.76 -17.04
CA ALA A 564 22.75 -15.75 -17.06
C ALA A 564 22.95 -16.72 -18.24
N VAL A 565 22.66 -17.97 -18.00
CA VAL A 565 22.63 -19.02 -19.00
C VAL A 565 21.21 -19.54 -19.12
N ARG A 566 20.62 -19.40 -20.30
CA ARG A 566 19.30 -19.94 -20.58
C ARG A 566 19.47 -21.13 -21.54
N TYR A 567 19.08 -22.31 -21.07
CA TYR A 567 19.04 -23.51 -21.87
C TYR A 567 17.58 -23.93 -22.11
N THR A 568 17.18 -24.01 -23.37
CA THR A 568 15.86 -24.50 -23.78
C THR A 568 16.08 -25.84 -24.48
N PRO A 569 15.76 -26.97 -23.82
CA PRO A 569 16.01 -28.27 -24.44
C PRO A 569 15.22 -28.41 -25.73
N GLU A 570 15.90 -28.84 -26.80
CA GLU A 570 15.28 -29.26 -28.05
C GLU A 570 14.58 -30.60 -27.80
N GLY A 571 13.35 -30.57 -27.40
CA GLY A 571 12.53 -31.74 -27.16
C GLY A 571 11.07 -31.39 -27.33
N LYS A 572 10.44 -31.91 -28.35
CA LYS A 572 9.00 -32.09 -28.37
C LYS A 572 8.68 -33.01 -27.18
N TRP A 573 8.27 -32.46 -26.06
CA TRP A 573 7.59 -33.23 -25.03
C TRP A 573 6.30 -33.77 -25.69
N LYS A 574 6.36 -35.03 -26.12
CA LYS A 574 5.22 -35.77 -26.67
C LYS A 574 4.24 -36.14 -25.59
#